data_a6bdcdad66f1052e566666c2126ee13f
#
_entry.id   a6bdcdad66f1052e566666c2126ee13f
#
_cell.length_a   1.000
_cell.length_b   1.000
_cell.length_c   1.000
_cell.angle_alpha   90.00
_cell.angle_beta   90.00
_cell.angle_gamma   90.00
#
_symmetry.space_group_name_H-M   'P 1'
#
loop_
_entity.id
_entity.type
_entity.pdbx_description
1 polymer ?
#
loop_
_entity_poly.entity_id
_entity_poly.type
_entity_poly.pdbx_seq_one_letter_code
_entity_poly.pdbx_strand_id
1 'polypeptide(L)'
;MSISSEQPMTLDDLPKLIATSVVRGSQKGQSHGGVFTINFSDQSVEQHIDWNTGDIDFSGRGWDRGLRGIEFTDEAVWIAASDELFCYSRDFKLIASYRNEYLKHCHEISRRDHLLFLTSTGYDSLLVFNLETKVFIWGLYISRNGRQWVGQRFDPLARGGPPFSNNYHINMVHVASDGIYFSGLNTGALLTLNSAMEVSEYCSLPTGCHNARPFRGGVIFNDTQSDVVRFVPRSGDESVLKIITYDPMELEHAGVDDARVARQGFGRGMCVITDTLLAVGSSPSTITLYDLDSRKRVTAVNLTMDVRNAIHGLEIWPFN
;
A
#
# COMPACT_ATOMS: atom_id res chain seq x y z
N MET A 1 18.27 35.04 15.26
CA MET A 1 18.75 34.53 13.98
C MET A 1 19.73 33.42 14.29
N SER A 2 19.29 32.19 14.27
CA SER A 2 20.15 31.00 14.22
C SER A 2 19.61 30.13 13.11
N ILE A 3 20.31 30.15 11.99
CA ILE A 3 20.15 29.19 10.92
C ILE A 3 20.73 27.90 11.50
N SER A 4 19.86 26.98 11.95
CA SER A 4 20.27 25.59 12.20
C SER A 4 20.56 25.00 10.83
N SER A 5 21.84 24.86 10.49
CA SER A 5 22.28 24.03 9.39
C SER A 5 21.96 22.58 9.79
N GLU A 6 20.79 22.07 9.44
CA GLU A 6 20.56 20.63 9.46
C GLU A 6 21.60 20.02 8.53
N GLN A 7 22.45 19.18 9.08
CA GLN A 7 23.39 18.40 8.26
C GLN A 7 22.57 17.53 7.32
N PRO A 8 23.00 17.37 6.07
CA PRO A 8 22.30 16.47 5.15
C PRO A 8 22.28 15.06 5.75
N MET A 9 21.10 14.46 5.83
CA MET A 9 20.90 13.08 6.29
C MET A 9 21.80 12.13 5.48
N THR A 10 22.62 11.34 6.17
CA THR A 10 23.46 10.32 5.55
C THR A 10 22.69 9.01 5.42
N LEU A 11 23.21 8.03 4.66
CA LEU A 11 22.58 6.71 4.57
C LEU A 11 22.55 5.98 5.92
N ASP A 12 23.49 6.29 6.82
CA ASP A 12 23.57 5.69 8.15
C ASP A 12 22.49 6.22 9.11
N ASP A 13 21.91 7.38 8.80
CA ASP A 13 20.82 7.98 9.58
C ASP A 13 19.42 7.47 9.15
N LEU A 14 19.37 6.67 8.09
CA LEU A 14 18.10 6.18 7.56
C LEU A 14 17.49 5.09 8.46
N PRO A 15 16.19 5.14 8.71
CA PRO A 15 15.52 4.07 9.43
C PRO A 15 15.52 2.77 8.60
N LYS A 16 15.54 1.65 9.30
CA LYS A 16 15.25 0.36 8.69
C LYS A 16 13.82 0.37 8.15
N LEU A 17 13.59 -0.16 6.96
CA LEU A 17 12.27 -0.28 6.37
C LEU A 17 11.79 -1.73 6.40
N ILE A 18 10.48 -1.91 6.36
CA ILE A 18 9.83 -3.19 6.09
C ILE A 18 9.02 -3.07 4.79
N ALA A 19 9.10 -4.11 3.98
CA ALA A 19 8.36 -4.21 2.74
C ALA A 19 7.61 -5.54 2.64
N THR A 20 6.44 -5.51 2.02
CA THR A 20 5.73 -6.69 1.56
C THR A 20 5.72 -6.76 0.05
N SER A 21 5.67 -7.97 -0.50
CA SER A 21 5.62 -8.16 -1.94
C SER A 21 4.55 -9.16 -2.38
N VAL A 22 4.19 -9.05 -3.66
CA VAL A 22 3.24 -9.95 -4.35
C VAL A 22 3.92 -10.48 -5.61
N VAL A 23 3.92 -11.81 -5.80
CA VAL A 23 4.33 -12.45 -7.05
C VAL A 23 3.08 -12.74 -7.88
N ARG A 24 2.87 -11.93 -8.91
CA ARG A 24 1.71 -12.05 -9.79
C ARG A 24 1.82 -13.26 -10.70
N GLY A 25 0.70 -13.93 -10.89
CA GLY A 25 0.65 -15.15 -11.70
C GLY A 25 1.33 -16.35 -11.06
N SER A 26 1.71 -16.28 -9.78
CA SER A 26 2.26 -17.42 -9.06
C SER A 26 1.22 -18.54 -8.93
N GLN A 27 1.69 -19.79 -9.03
CA GLN A 27 0.89 -20.99 -8.98
C GLN A 27 0.97 -21.65 -7.61
N LYS A 28 0.05 -22.57 -7.32
CA LYS A 28 0.09 -23.38 -6.11
C LYS A 28 1.44 -24.07 -5.96
N GLY A 29 2.09 -23.91 -4.79
CA GLY A 29 3.42 -24.44 -4.51
C GLY A 29 4.59 -23.54 -4.93
N GLN A 30 4.29 -22.33 -5.45
CA GLN A 30 5.28 -21.27 -5.68
C GLN A 30 5.16 -20.20 -4.59
N SER A 31 6.19 -19.35 -4.46
CA SER A 31 6.09 -18.14 -3.65
C SER A 31 5.06 -17.17 -4.24
N HIS A 32 4.25 -16.59 -3.37
CA HIS A 32 3.27 -15.55 -3.72
C HIS A 32 3.74 -14.16 -3.29
N GLY A 33 4.98 -14.03 -2.83
CA GLY A 33 5.60 -12.84 -2.29
C GLY A 33 6.20 -13.08 -0.92
N GLY A 34 6.56 -12.02 -0.21
CA GLY A 34 7.21 -12.15 1.08
C GLY A 34 7.15 -10.90 1.94
N VAL A 35 7.80 -10.99 3.10
CA VAL A 35 8.10 -9.87 4.00
C VAL A 35 9.60 -9.72 4.11
N PHE A 36 10.07 -8.50 3.92
CA PHE A 36 11.49 -8.17 3.91
C PHE A 36 11.75 -6.98 4.83
N THR A 37 12.87 -6.98 5.53
CA THR A 37 13.41 -5.75 6.11
C THR A 37 14.63 -5.31 5.32
N ILE A 38 14.79 -4.00 5.20
CA ILE A 38 15.80 -3.36 4.36
C ILE A 38 16.55 -2.33 5.19
N ASN A 39 17.87 -2.43 5.20
CA ASN A 39 18.75 -1.43 5.77
C ASN A 39 19.54 -0.78 4.63
N PHE A 40 19.38 0.53 4.45
CA PHE A 40 20.04 1.26 3.37
C PHE A 40 21.50 1.61 3.66
N SER A 41 21.92 1.64 4.94
CA SER A 41 23.29 1.99 5.30
C SER A 41 24.30 0.96 4.78
N ASP A 42 23.95 -0.33 4.88
CA ASP A 42 24.77 -1.46 4.43
C ASP A 42 24.18 -2.19 3.23
N GLN A 43 23.02 -1.74 2.71
CA GLN A 43 22.23 -2.34 1.64
C GLN A 43 21.82 -3.79 1.94
N SER A 44 21.73 -4.16 3.21
CA SER A 44 21.28 -5.49 3.59
C SER A 44 19.77 -5.65 3.47
N VAL A 45 19.37 -6.86 3.07
CA VAL A 45 17.98 -7.29 2.95
C VAL A 45 17.84 -8.62 3.66
N GLU A 46 16.83 -8.71 4.53
CA GLU A 46 16.48 -9.96 5.20
C GLU A 46 15.04 -10.33 4.86
N GLN A 47 14.84 -11.53 4.31
CA GLN A 47 13.52 -12.09 4.07
C GLN A 47 13.05 -12.87 5.31
N HIS A 48 11.98 -12.39 5.95
CA HIS A 48 11.41 -13.01 7.15
C HIS A 48 10.30 -14.01 6.83
N ILE A 49 9.54 -13.75 5.78
CA ILE A 49 8.44 -14.62 5.33
C ILE A 49 8.57 -14.83 3.84
N ASP A 50 8.58 -16.10 3.41
CA ASP A 50 8.25 -16.51 2.05
C ASP A 50 6.80 -17.00 2.05
N TRP A 51 5.91 -16.26 1.39
CA TRP A 51 4.49 -16.55 1.34
C TRP A 51 4.19 -17.60 0.29
N ASN A 52 4.28 -18.86 0.66
CA ASN A 52 4.13 -20.03 -0.23
C ASN A 52 2.98 -20.97 0.16
N THR A 53 2.00 -20.46 0.93
CA THR A 53 0.87 -21.26 1.39
C THR A 53 0.04 -21.83 0.23
N GLY A 54 -0.44 -23.06 0.41
CA GLY A 54 -1.37 -23.70 -0.52
C GLY A 54 -2.86 -23.47 -0.21
N ASP A 55 -3.16 -22.81 0.92
CA ASP A 55 -4.52 -22.64 1.44
C ASP A 55 -5.17 -21.32 0.98
N ILE A 56 -4.81 -20.84 -0.18
CA ILE A 56 -5.42 -19.67 -0.81
C ILE A 56 -6.36 -20.08 -1.93
N ASP A 57 -7.38 -19.25 -2.15
CA ASP A 57 -8.29 -19.43 -3.29
C ASP A 57 -7.60 -19.03 -4.60
N PHE A 58 -7.36 -19.98 -5.49
CA PHE A 58 -6.79 -19.78 -6.81
C PHE A 58 -7.84 -19.56 -7.91
N SER A 59 -9.13 -19.45 -7.57
CA SER A 59 -10.18 -19.17 -8.54
C SER A 59 -10.12 -17.74 -9.09
N GLY A 60 -10.52 -17.56 -10.32
CA GLY A 60 -10.50 -16.26 -11.01
C GLY A 60 -9.09 -15.69 -11.16
N ARG A 61 -8.87 -14.43 -10.71
CA ARG A 61 -7.54 -13.80 -10.59
C ARG A 61 -6.82 -14.19 -9.28
N GLY A 62 -7.05 -15.40 -8.80
CA GLY A 62 -6.55 -15.93 -7.55
C GLY A 62 -5.03 -15.88 -7.32
N TRP A 63 -4.29 -15.70 -8.36
CA TRP A 63 -2.86 -15.50 -8.43
C TRP A 63 -2.32 -14.14 -7.94
N ASP A 64 -3.18 -13.22 -7.50
CA ASP A 64 -2.80 -11.92 -6.94
C ASP A 64 -3.01 -11.93 -5.42
N ARG A 65 -2.35 -12.86 -4.73
CA ARG A 65 -2.61 -13.22 -3.32
C ARG A 65 -1.53 -12.82 -2.33
N GLY A 66 -0.46 -12.17 -2.73
CA GLY A 66 0.64 -11.84 -1.86
C GLY A 66 0.29 -10.93 -0.69
N LEU A 67 1.28 -10.71 0.15
CA LEU A 67 1.21 -9.84 1.32
C LEU A 67 1.24 -8.36 0.89
N ARG A 68 0.46 -7.50 1.57
CA ARG A 68 0.22 -6.13 1.13
C ARG A 68 0.38 -5.12 2.28
N GLY A 69 -0.64 -4.30 2.59
CA GLY A 69 -0.58 -3.26 3.59
C GLY A 69 -0.02 -3.73 4.94
N ILE A 70 0.74 -2.87 5.59
CA ILE A 70 1.46 -3.14 6.84
C ILE A 70 1.05 -2.10 7.88
N GLU A 71 0.85 -2.56 9.11
CA GLU A 71 0.66 -1.71 10.28
C GLU A 71 1.27 -2.34 11.53
N PHE A 72 1.42 -1.56 12.57
CA PHE A 72 2.06 -1.99 13.81
C PHE A 72 1.23 -1.67 15.03
N THR A 73 1.36 -2.51 16.03
CA THR A 73 1.13 -2.19 17.44
C THR A 73 2.46 -2.31 18.18
N ASP A 74 2.50 -1.95 19.45
CA ASP A 74 3.74 -2.02 20.22
C ASP A 74 4.36 -3.43 20.25
N GLU A 75 3.53 -4.48 20.08
CA GLU A 75 3.95 -5.88 20.23
C GLU A 75 3.82 -6.71 18.94
N ALA A 76 3.24 -6.16 17.86
CA ALA A 76 2.88 -6.98 16.71
C ALA A 76 2.97 -6.23 15.38
N VAL A 77 3.21 -7.01 14.32
CA VAL A 77 3.13 -6.61 12.92
C VAL A 77 1.81 -7.13 12.34
N TRP A 78 1.03 -6.23 11.77
CA TRP A 78 -0.23 -6.55 11.12
C TRP A 78 -0.06 -6.45 9.60
N ILE A 79 -0.43 -7.50 8.88
CA ILE A 79 -0.25 -7.57 7.43
C ILE A 79 -1.54 -8.02 6.76
N ALA A 80 -1.99 -7.28 5.76
CA ALA A 80 -3.11 -7.66 4.92
C ALA A 80 -2.68 -8.63 3.82
N ALA A 81 -3.49 -9.64 3.55
CA ALA A 81 -3.29 -10.56 2.44
C ALA A 81 -4.63 -10.88 1.79
N SER A 82 -5.00 -10.13 0.79
CA SER A 82 -6.25 -10.28 0.01
C SER A 82 -7.53 -10.38 0.84
N ASP A 83 -7.87 -11.53 1.39
CA ASP A 83 -9.10 -11.82 2.15
C ASP A 83 -8.85 -12.15 3.62
N GLU A 84 -7.65 -11.88 4.11
CA GLU A 84 -7.25 -12.22 5.47
C GLU A 84 -6.33 -11.14 6.06
N LEU A 85 -6.48 -10.88 7.35
CA LEU A 85 -5.62 -9.99 8.13
C LEU A 85 -4.78 -10.86 9.07
N PHE A 86 -3.47 -10.79 8.94
CA PHE A 86 -2.52 -11.53 9.74
C PHE A 86 -1.93 -10.68 10.85
N CYS A 87 -1.72 -11.29 12.02
CA CYS A 87 -1.02 -10.73 13.15
C CYS A 87 0.23 -11.57 13.41
N TYR A 88 1.39 -10.98 13.29
CA TYR A 88 2.69 -11.60 13.58
C TYR A 88 3.33 -10.94 14.80
N SER A 89 4.17 -11.69 15.50
CA SER A 89 5.08 -11.13 16.49
C SER A 89 6.19 -10.29 15.81
N ARG A 90 6.99 -9.57 16.59
CA ARG A 90 8.13 -8.77 16.06
C ARG A 90 9.18 -9.63 15.35
N ASP A 91 9.28 -10.92 15.69
CA ASP A 91 10.14 -11.92 15.06
C ASP A 91 9.41 -12.74 13.98
N PHE A 92 8.31 -12.21 13.44
CA PHE A 92 7.51 -12.75 12.33
C PHE A 92 6.93 -14.16 12.57
N LYS A 93 6.70 -14.55 13.82
CA LYS A 93 5.91 -15.74 14.12
C LYS A 93 4.43 -15.40 14.06
N LEU A 94 3.67 -16.23 13.35
CA LEU A 94 2.22 -16.05 13.25
C LEU A 94 1.56 -16.22 14.64
N ILE A 95 0.85 -15.18 15.08
CA ILE A 95 0.08 -15.17 16.32
C ILE A 95 -1.37 -15.56 16.04
N ALA A 96 -1.99 -14.91 15.05
CA ALA A 96 -3.39 -15.12 14.66
C ALA A 96 -3.66 -14.61 13.26
N SER A 97 -4.80 -15.02 12.70
CA SER A 97 -5.35 -14.43 11.49
C SER A 97 -6.87 -14.23 11.60
N TYR A 98 -7.40 -13.29 10.82
CA TYR A 98 -8.78 -12.87 10.88
C TYR A 98 -9.36 -12.72 9.48
N ARG A 99 -10.51 -13.34 9.26
CA ARG A 99 -11.25 -13.27 7.99
C ARG A 99 -12.61 -12.60 8.19
N ASN A 100 -13.12 -12.03 7.12
CA ASN A 100 -14.47 -11.50 7.06
C ASN A 100 -15.05 -11.72 5.67
N GLU A 101 -16.36 -11.99 5.57
CA GLU A 101 -17.04 -12.23 4.30
C GLU A 101 -16.85 -11.07 3.32
N TYR A 102 -16.83 -9.84 3.84
CA TYR A 102 -16.67 -8.61 3.04
C TYR A 102 -15.21 -8.16 2.88
N LEU A 103 -14.22 -8.89 3.38
CA LEU A 103 -12.80 -8.61 3.16
C LEU A 103 -12.33 -9.33 1.90
N LYS A 104 -12.20 -8.60 0.78
CA LYS A 104 -11.73 -9.14 -0.49
C LYS A 104 -10.76 -8.19 -1.18
N HIS A 105 -9.64 -8.75 -1.61
CA HIS A 105 -8.57 -8.02 -2.30
C HIS A 105 -8.08 -6.80 -1.49
N CYS A 106 -7.90 -6.98 -0.18
CA CYS A 106 -7.34 -5.94 0.68
C CYS A 106 -5.97 -5.50 0.16
N HIS A 107 -5.77 -4.21 -0.07
CA HIS A 107 -4.53 -3.65 -0.57
C HIS A 107 -3.78 -2.87 0.51
N GLU A 108 -4.51 -2.10 1.30
CA GLU A 108 -3.91 -1.19 2.27
C GLU A 108 -4.63 -1.25 3.60
N ILE A 109 -3.88 -1.06 4.66
CA ILE A 109 -4.40 -0.92 6.02
C ILE A 109 -3.79 0.31 6.67
N SER A 110 -4.51 0.97 7.56
CA SER A 110 -4.04 2.14 8.28
C SER A 110 -4.68 2.22 9.66
N ARG A 111 -3.90 2.58 10.67
CA ARG A 111 -4.31 2.50 12.07
C ARG A 111 -4.56 3.88 12.69
N ARG A 112 -5.58 3.94 13.56
CA ARG A 112 -5.77 5.00 14.54
C ARG A 112 -6.10 4.36 15.88
N ASP A 113 -5.23 4.53 16.85
CA ASP A 113 -5.35 3.96 18.18
C ASP A 113 -5.55 2.43 18.13
N HIS A 114 -6.70 1.94 18.61
CA HIS A 114 -7.07 0.53 18.57
C HIS A 114 -7.89 0.13 17.34
N LEU A 115 -8.09 1.03 16.38
CA LEU A 115 -8.86 0.79 15.16
C LEU A 115 -7.94 0.64 13.95
N LEU A 116 -8.10 -0.45 13.23
CA LEU A 116 -7.43 -0.72 11.97
C LEU A 116 -8.44 -0.60 10.84
N PHE A 117 -8.18 0.30 9.90
CA PHE A 117 -8.97 0.52 8.70
C PHE A 117 -8.37 -0.30 7.57
N LEU A 118 -9.21 -1.06 6.86
CA LEU A 118 -8.79 -1.94 5.78
C LEU A 118 -9.57 -1.60 4.50
N THR A 119 -8.87 -1.59 3.38
CA THR A 119 -9.55 -1.56 2.08
C THR A 119 -10.14 -2.92 1.77
N SER A 120 -11.34 -2.96 1.23
CA SER A 120 -11.93 -4.15 0.62
C SER A 120 -12.29 -3.84 -0.82
N THR A 121 -11.31 -4.02 -1.69
CA THR A 121 -11.37 -3.64 -3.10
C THR A 121 -12.48 -4.37 -3.85
N GLY A 122 -12.70 -5.65 -3.55
CA GLY A 122 -13.76 -6.45 -4.18
C GLY A 122 -15.18 -6.00 -3.83
N TYR A 123 -15.35 -5.22 -2.76
CA TYR A 123 -16.64 -4.69 -2.33
C TYR A 123 -16.69 -3.17 -2.39
N ASP A 124 -15.69 -2.51 -3.01
CA ASP A 124 -15.58 -1.04 -3.01
C ASP A 124 -15.82 -0.43 -1.62
N SER A 125 -15.20 -1.01 -0.60
CA SER A 125 -15.51 -0.71 0.79
C SER A 125 -14.27 -0.46 1.63
N LEU A 126 -14.48 0.22 2.76
CA LEU A 126 -13.58 0.21 3.91
C LEU A 126 -14.19 -0.67 5.00
N LEU A 127 -13.35 -1.46 5.68
CA LEU A 127 -13.71 -2.20 6.88
C LEU A 127 -12.92 -1.66 8.06
N VAL A 128 -13.47 -1.78 9.27
CA VAL A 128 -12.77 -1.46 10.50
C VAL A 128 -12.70 -2.67 11.41
N PHE A 129 -11.48 -3.02 11.77
CA PHE A 129 -11.15 -4.07 12.73
C PHE A 129 -10.71 -3.44 14.06
N ASN A 130 -11.28 -3.88 15.15
CA ASN A 130 -10.89 -3.43 16.48
C ASN A 130 -9.77 -4.33 17.01
N LEU A 131 -8.61 -3.74 17.25
CA LEU A 131 -7.39 -4.43 17.69
C LEU A 131 -7.47 -4.95 19.15
N GLU A 132 -8.36 -4.43 19.98
CA GLU A 132 -8.57 -4.90 21.36
C GLU A 132 -9.52 -6.10 21.39
N THR A 133 -10.69 -5.95 20.77
CA THR A 133 -11.72 -7.01 20.76
C THR A 133 -11.50 -8.08 19.72
N LYS A 134 -10.60 -7.83 18.74
CA LYS A 134 -10.27 -8.73 17.62
C LYS A 134 -11.47 -9.06 16.72
N VAL A 135 -12.33 -8.05 16.50
CA VAL A 135 -13.57 -8.18 15.71
C VAL A 135 -13.66 -7.07 14.67
N PHE A 136 -14.20 -7.40 13.50
CA PHE A 136 -14.63 -6.40 12.52
C PHE A 136 -15.91 -5.72 13.03
N ILE A 137 -15.88 -4.41 13.23
CA ILE A 137 -16.93 -3.68 13.96
C ILE A 137 -17.86 -2.84 13.06
N TRP A 138 -17.41 -2.43 11.87
CA TRP A 138 -18.25 -1.80 10.86
C TRP A 138 -17.56 -1.77 9.49
N GLY A 139 -18.39 -1.53 8.45
CA GLY A 139 -17.94 -1.29 7.09
C GLY A 139 -18.61 -0.05 6.48
N LEU A 140 -17.97 0.49 5.44
CA LEU A 140 -18.46 1.61 4.64
C LEU A 140 -18.36 1.23 3.16
N TYR A 141 -19.50 0.99 2.52
CA TYR A 141 -19.61 0.78 1.09
C TYR A 141 -19.58 2.13 0.36
N ILE A 142 -18.74 2.24 -0.66
CA ILE A 142 -18.54 3.46 -1.45
C ILE A 142 -19.24 3.31 -2.78
N SER A 143 -20.07 4.29 -3.12
CA SER A 143 -20.83 4.32 -4.37
C SER A 143 -20.98 5.75 -4.89
N ARG A 144 -21.56 5.90 -6.07
CA ARG A 144 -21.94 7.21 -6.62
C ARG A 144 -23.46 7.27 -6.89
N ASN A 145 -24.04 8.41 -6.56
CA ASN A 145 -25.36 8.84 -7.04
C ASN A 145 -25.16 10.03 -7.98
N GLY A 146 -25.18 9.79 -9.28
CA GLY A 146 -24.78 10.78 -10.26
C GLY A 146 -23.32 11.21 -10.07
N ARG A 147 -23.09 12.49 -9.73
CA ARG A 147 -21.75 13.04 -9.46
C ARG A 147 -21.35 12.98 -7.98
N GLN A 148 -22.29 12.72 -7.09
CA GLN A 148 -22.07 12.74 -5.65
C GLN A 148 -21.55 11.40 -5.16
N TRP A 149 -20.49 11.41 -4.36
CA TRP A 149 -20.03 10.24 -3.61
C TRP A 149 -20.97 9.96 -2.44
N VAL A 150 -21.21 8.67 -2.21
CA VAL A 150 -22.10 8.21 -1.13
C VAL A 150 -21.38 7.08 -0.39
N GLY A 151 -21.30 7.23 0.95
CA GLY A 151 -20.87 6.19 1.86
C GLY A 151 -22.09 5.57 2.56
N GLN A 152 -22.24 4.26 2.43
CA GLN A 152 -23.29 3.52 3.12
C GLN A 152 -22.67 2.59 4.16
N ARG A 153 -23.00 2.82 5.44
CA ARG A 153 -22.54 1.95 6.53
C ARG A 153 -23.24 0.59 6.48
N PHE A 154 -22.50 -0.44 6.85
CA PHE A 154 -23.03 -1.79 7.04
C PHE A 154 -22.34 -2.48 8.23
N ASP A 155 -23.01 -3.48 8.77
CA ASP A 155 -22.45 -4.35 9.80
C ASP A 155 -21.71 -5.53 9.10
N PRO A 156 -20.38 -5.63 9.24
CA PRO A 156 -19.61 -6.71 8.61
C PRO A 156 -19.86 -8.08 9.21
N LEU A 157 -20.58 -8.18 10.33
CA LEU A 157 -20.97 -9.45 10.95
C LEU A 157 -22.38 -9.89 10.53
N ALA A 158 -23.17 -9.00 9.93
CA ALA A 158 -24.50 -9.31 9.46
C ALA A 158 -24.49 -9.76 7.99
N ARG A 159 -25.48 -10.59 7.62
CA ARG A 159 -25.75 -10.90 6.22
C ARG A 159 -26.44 -9.73 5.53
N GLY A 160 -26.25 -9.61 4.22
CA GLY A 160 -26.89 -8.56 3.42
C GLY A 160 -26.13 -7.25 3.35
N GLY A 161 -24.83 -7.28 3.53
CA GLY A 161 -23.93 -6.18 3.24
C GLY A 161 -23.84 -5.82 1.74
N PRO A 162 -22.84 -5.06 1.30
CA PRO A 162 -22.74 -4.59 -0.08
C PRO A 162 -22.54 -5.75 -1.06
N PRO A 163 -22.97 -5.59 -2.32
CA PRO A 163 -22.67 -6.57 -3.36
C PRO A 163 -21.18 -6.54 -3.72
N PHE A 164 -20.66 -7.66 -4.19
CA PHE A 164 -19.33 -7.68 -4.84
C PHE A 164 -19.41 -6.84 -6.11
N SER A 165 -18.60 -5.77 -6.21
CA SER A 165 -18.70 -4.79 -7.30
C SER A 165 -17.36 -4.47 -7.97
N ASN A 166 -16.34 -4.08 -7.19
CA ASN A 166 -15.01 -3.70 -7.69
C ASN A 166 -15.03 -2.66 -8.83
N ASN A 167 -15.98 -1.72 -8.77
CA ASN A 167 -16.13 -0.66 -9.77
C ASN A 167 -15.09 0.44 -9.63
N TYR A 168 -14.82 0.82 -8.38
CA TYR A 168 -13.88 1.89 -8.03
C TYR A 168 -12.51 1.36 -7.66
N HIS A 169 -12.42 0.07 -7.32
CA HIS A 169 -11.18 -0.60 -6.93
C HIS A 169 -10.50 0.12 -5.77
N ILE A 170 -11.21 0.30 -4.65
CA ILE A 170 -10.68 0.99 -3.47
C ILE A 170 -9.44 0.23 -2.97
N ASN A 171 -8.27 0.85 -3.14
CA ASN A 171 -6.98 0.21 -2.90
C ASN A 171 -6.07 0.97 -1.94
N MET A 172 -6.51 2.12 -1.44
CA MET A 172 -5.75 2.95 -0.51
C MET A 172 -6.65 3.48 0.59
N VAL A 173 -6.18 3.40 1.82
CA VAL A 173 -6.72 4.10 2.98
C VAL A 173 -5.55 4.70 3.78
N HIS A 174 -5.70 5.94 4.19
CA HIS A 174 -4.75 6.66 5.03
C HIS A 174 -5.51 7.40 6.13
N VAL A 175 -5.15 7.10 7.36
CA VAL A 175 -5.76 7.70 8.54
C VAL A 175 -4.81 8.73 9.12
N ALA A 176 -5.16 10.01 8.98
CA ALA A 176 -4.43 11.14 9.53
C ALA A 176 -5.19 11.76 10.72
N SER A 177 -4.54 12.65 11.46
CA SER A 177 -5.15 13.32 12.61
C SER A 177 -6.41 14.11 12.25
N ASP A 178 -6.49 14.62 11.03
CA ASP A 178 -7.56 15.49 10.53
C ASP A 178 -8.65 14.75 9.73
N GLY A 179 -8.46 13.47 9.39
CA GLY A 179 -9.47 12.72 8.62
C GLY A 179 -9.04 11.31 8.22
N ILE A 180 -9.94 10.65 7.52
CA ILE A 180 -9.71 9.37 6.85
C ILE A 180 -9.75 9.64 5.35
N TYR A 181 -8.66 9.33 4.67
CA TYR A 181 -8.51 9.53 3.23
C TYR A 181 -8.44 8.18 2.54
N PHE A 182 -9.05 8.06 1.37
CA PHE A 182 -9.03 6.82 0.61
C PHE A 182 -9.21 7.07 -0.88
N SER A 183 -8.71 6.17 -1.68
CA SER A 183 -8.80 6.24 -3.14
C SER A 183 -8.85 4.83 -3.75
N GLY A 184 -9.09 4.78 -5.05
CA GLY A 184 -9.07 3.58 -5.85
C GLY A 184 -8.63 3.87 -7.28
N LEU A 185 -8.33 2.83 -8.04
CA LEU A 185 -7.90 2.96 -9.44
C LEU A 185 -8.85 3.81 -10.28
N ASN A 186 -10.16 3.72 -10.02
CA ASN A 186 -11.22 4.31 -10.82
C ASN A 186 -12.00 5.40 -10.07
N THR A 187 -11.53 5.87 -8.91
CA THR A 187 -12.22 6.96 -8.22
C THR A 187 -12.04 8.30 -8.92
N GLY A 188 -10.90 8.50 -9.60
CA GLY A 188 -10.55 9.79 -10.19
C GLY A 188 -10.33 10.90 -9.15
N ALA A 189 -10.29 10.53 -7.87
CA ALA A 189 -10.16 11.45 -6.74
C ALA A 189 -9.57 10.77 -5.51
N LEU A 190 -8.88 11.54 -4.68
CA LEU A 190 -8.69 11.23 -3.27
C LEU A 190 -9.96 11.64 -2.54
N LEU A 191 -10.58 10.70 -1.87
CA LEU A 191 -11.80 10.90 -1.11
C LEU A 191 -11.48 11.07 0.37
N THR A 192 -12.36 11.75 1.08
CA THR A 192 -12.27 11.90 2.54
C THR A 192 -13.58 11.56 3.20
N LEU A 193 -13.49 11.01 4.41
CA LEU A 193 -14.60 10.73 5.30
C LEU A 193 -14.54 11.70 6.48
N ASN A 194 -15.57 12.49 6.64
CA ASN A 194 -15.68 13.42 7.76
C ASN A 194 -16.25 12.74 9.03
N SER A 195 -16.31 13.48 10.13
CA SER A 195 -16.87 12.98 11.40
C SER A 195 -18.38 12.67 11.34
N ALA A 196 -19.11 13.24 10.40
CA ALA A 196 -20.51 12.91 10.13
C ALA A 196 -20.67 11.66 9.23
N MET A 197 -19.57 11.01 8.87
CA MET A 197 -19.52 9.85 7.98
C MET A 197 -19.97 10.15 6.53
N GLU A 198 -19.80 11.39 6.11
CA GLU A 198 -20.06 11.80 4.74
C GLU A 198 -18.78 11.69 3.91
N VAL A 199 -18.93 11.16 2.69
CA VAL A 199 -17.86 11.01 1.71
C VAL A 199 -17.85 12.21 0.78
N SER A 200 -16.67 12.83 0.61
CA SER A 200 -16.46 13.94 -0.32
C SER A 200 -15.11 13.86 -1.01
N GLU A 201 -14.94 14.60 -2.09
CA GLU A 201 -13.68 14.72 -2.78
C GLU A 201 -12.74 15.67 -2.03
N TYR A 202 -11.53 15.21 -1.72
CA TYR A 202 -10.46 16.04 -1.20
C TYR A 202 -9.70 16.74 -2.34
N CYS A 203 -9.34 15.98 -3.38
CA CYS A 203 -8.75 16.49 -4.62
C CYS A 203 -8.92 15.48 -5.76
N SER A 204 -8.81 15.96 -7.00
CA SER A 204 -8.79 15.09 -8.18
C SER A 204 -7.49 14.30 -8.27
N LEU A 205 -7.57 13.07 -8.79
CA LEU A 205 -6.44 12.19 -9.11
C LEU A 205 -6.57 11.65 -10.54
N PRO A 206 -5.47 11.34 -11.24
CA PRO A 206 -5.55 10.52 -12.44
C PRO A 206 -6.04 9.11 -12.09
N THR A 207 -6.60 8.40 -13.07
CA THR A 207 -6.94 6.98 -12.93
C THR A 207 -5.69 6.12 -12.79
N GLY A 208 -5.79 5.00 -12.10
CA GLY A 208 -4.66 4.08 -11.92
C GLY A 208 -3.72 4.43 -10.76
N CYS A 209 -4.07 5.40 -9.91
CA CYS A 209 -3.25 5.78 -8.76
C CYS A 209 -3.23 4.74 -7.66
N HIS A 210 -2.10 4.67 -6.93
CA HIS A 210 -1.93 3.95 -5.70
C HIS A 210 -1.31 4.86 -4.62
N ASN A 211 -1.52 4.49 -3.35
CA ASN A 211 -0.91 5.12 -2.17
C ASN A 211 -1.14 6.64 -2.06
N ALA A 212 -2.25 7.15 -2.63
CA ALA A 212 -2.56 8.58 -2.60
C ALA A 212 -2.92 9.04 -1.18
N ARG A 213 -2.26 10.10 -0.70
CA ARG A 213 -2.50 10.68 0.62
C ARG A 213 -2.18 12.16 0.68
N PRO A 214 -2.78 12.92 1.61
CA PRO A 214 -2.37 14.28 1.89
C PRO A 214 -0.90 14.32 2.30
N PHE A 215 -0.17 15.31 1.82
CA PHE A 215 1.24 15.49 2.15
C PHE A 215 1.64 16.94 1.94
N ARG A 216 2.33 17.57 2.91
CA ARG A 216 2.87 18.95 2.84
C ARG A 216 1.88 19.98 2.28
N GLY A 217 0.61 19.91 2.69
CA GLY A 217 -0.45 20.78 2.19
C GLY A 217 -0.92 20.52 0.76
N GLY A 218 -0.44 19.46 0.11
CA GLY A 218 -0.87 18.95 -1.18
C GLY A 218 -1.25 17.48 -1.13
N VAL A 219 -0.96 16.75 -2.21
CA VAL A 219 -1.18 15.30 -2.32
C VAL A 219 0.03 14.62 -2.94
N ILE A 220 0.39 13.45 -2.41
CA ILE A 220 1.43 12.59 -2.97
C ILE A 220 0.82 11.24 -3.34
N PHE A 221 1.25 10.66 -4.46
CA PHE A 221 0.73 9.38 -4.95
C PHE A 221 1.66 8.70 -5.97
N ASN A 222 1.52 7.39 -6.10
CA ASN A 222 2.05 6.63 -7.22
C ASN A 222 1.09 6.76 -8.42
N ASP A 223 1.52 7.43 -9.48
CA ASP A 223 0.86 7.40 -10.79
C ASP A 223 1.37 6.16 -11.55
N THR A 224 0.73 5.03 -11.24
CA THR A 224 1.19 3.71 -11.69
C THR A 224 1.07 3.52 -13.20
N GLN A 225 0.17 4.25 -13.86
CA GLN A 225 0.05 4.18 -15.31
C GLN A 225 1.18 4.91 -16.03
N SER A 226 1.70 5.97 -15.42
CA SER A 226 2.78 6.80 -15.98
C SER A 226 4.17 6.39 -15.48
N ASP A 227 4.26 5.40 -14.58
CA ASP A 227 5.50 4.95 -13.92
C ASP A 227 6.27 6.09 -13.24
N VAL A 228 5.53 6.91 -12.52
CA VAL A 228 6.08 8.03 -11.75
C VAL A 228 5.44 8.13 -10.36
N VAL A 229 6.16 8.74 -9.44
CA VAL A 229 5.60 9.30 -8.22
C VAL A 229 5.34 10.79 -8.46
N ARG A 230 4.19 11.26 -8.01
CA ARG A 230 3.83 12.68 -8.09
C ARG A 230 3.61 13.27 -6.72
N PHE A 231 4.17 14.45 -6.49
CA PHE A 231 3.75 15.33 -5.43
C PHE A 231 3.16 16.59 -6.05
N VAL A 232 1.88 16.82 -5.80
CA VAL A 232 1.12 17.96 -6.30
C VAL A 232 0.82 18.88 -5.11
N PRO A 233 1.57 19.99 -4.94
CA PRO A 233 1.30 20.95 -3.87
C PRO A 233 0.02 21.76 -4.19
N ARG A 234 -0.59 22.39 -3.17
CA ARG A 234 -1.73 23.31 -3.40
C ARG A 234 -1.35 24.54 -4.24
N SER A 235 -0.08 24.91 -4.20
CA SER A 235 0.47 26.04 -4.96
C SER A 235 1.90 25.73 -5.34
N GLY A 236 2.33 26.16 -6.52
CA GLY A 236 3.66 25.89 -7.06
C GLY A 236 3.68 24.71 -8.04
N ASP A 237 4.88 24.33 -8.43
CA ASP A 237 5.09 23.30 -9.44
C ASP A 237 5.01 21.88 -8.86
N GLU A 238 4.42 21.00 -9.62
CA GLU A 238 4.40 19.57 -9.37
C GLU A 238 5.82 18.98 -9.39
N SER A 239 6.10 18.05 -8.47
CA SER A 239 7.29 17.22 -8.50
C SER A 239 6.96 15.84 -9.07
N VAL A 240 7.70 15.45 -10.11
CA VAL A 240 7.54 14.17 -10.80
C VAL A 240 8.83 13.38 -10.71
N LEU A 241 8.77 12.18 -10.12
CA LEU A 241 9.91 11.31 -9.88
C LEU A 241 9.71 10.01 -10.67
N LYS A 242 10.62 9.69 -11.57
CA LYS A 242 10.52 8.49 -12.41
C LYS A 242 10.84 7.24 -11.59
N ILE A 243 10.01 6.21 -11.74
CA ILE A 243 10.27 4.87 -11.23
C ILE A 243 11.44 4.26 -12.01
N ILE A 244 12.28 3.50 -11.31
CA ILE A 244 13.41 2.79 -11.93
C ILE A 244 12.87 1.73 -12.90
N THR A 245 13.53 1.64 -14.05
CA THR A 245 13.38 0.54 -15.02
C THR A 245 14.73 -0.09 -15.30
N TYR A 246 14.72 -1.36 -15.63
CA TYR A 246 15.90 -2.19 -15.92
C TYR A 246 15.94 -2.57 -17.40
N ASP A 247 17.11 -2.98 -17.88
CA ASP A 247 17.23 -3.56 -19.22
C ASP A 247 16.32 -4.82 -19.29
N PRO A 248 15.45 -4.93 -20.29
CA PRO A 248 14.61 -6.12 -20.48
C PRO A 248 15.40 -7.44 -20.51
N MET A 249 16.67 -7.41 -20.92
CA MET A 249 17.54 -8.59 -20.92
C MET A 249 17.99 -9.06 -19.54
N GLU A 250 17.88 -8.18 -18.53
CA GLU A 250 18.20 -8.50 -17.14
C GLU A 250 16.98 -9.01 -16.36
N LEU A 251 15.78 -8.85 -16.94
CA LEU A 251 14.52 -9.20 -16.27
C LEU A 251 14.20 -10.68 -16.42
N GLU A 252 13.82 -11.29 -15.31
CA GLU A 252 13.17 -12.60 -15.32
C GLU A 252 11.67 -12.44 -15.65
N HIS A 253 11.12 -13.37 -16.42
CA HIS A 253 9.72 -13.36 -16.85
C HIS A 253 9.29 -12.12 -17.65
N ALA A 254 10.22 -11.47 -18.37
CA ALA A 254 9.92 -10.26 -19.15
C ALA A 254 8.89 -10.45 -20.29
N GLY A 255 8.64 -11.71 -20.69
CA GLY A 255 7.66 -12.05 -21.71
C GLY A 255 6.22 -12.22 -21.22
N VAL A 256 5.90 -11.92 -19.95
CA VAL A 256 4.52 -11.97 -19.45
C VAL A 256 3.70 -10.80 -20.00
N ASP A 257 2.39 -11.04 -20.18
CA ASP A 257 1.46 -10.00 -20.59
C ASP A 257 1.25 -9.00 -19.45
N ASP A 258 1.81 -7.79 -19.59
CA ASP A 258 1.78 -6.73 -18.59
C ASP A 258 0.35 -6.21 -18.31
N ALA A 259 -0.56 -6.28 -19.27
CA ALA A 259 -1.96 -5.92 -19.08
C ALA A 259 -2.72 -6.90 -18.18
N ARG A 260 -2.25 -8.14 -18.11
CA ARG A 260 -2.91 -9.23 -17.38
C ARG A 260 -2.19 -9.61 -16.09
N VAL A 261 -0.87 -9.63 -16.12
CA VAL A 261 -0.06 -10.21 -15.04
C VAL A 261 0.85 -9.20 -14.40
N ALA A 262 1.88 -8.76 -15.10
CA ALA A 262 2.90 -7.88 -14.53
C ALA A 262 3.71 -7.16 -15.63
N ARG A 263 4.25 -6.00 -15.27
CA ARG A 263 5.25 -5.28 -16.04
C ARG A 263 6.23 -4.60 -15.11
N GLN A 264 7.39 -4.21 -15.59
CA GLN A 264 8.29 -3.39 -14.80
C GLN A 264 7.77 -1.97 -14.62
N GLY A 265 8.35 -1.22 -13.70
CA GLY A 265 7.84 0.09 -13.25
C GLY A 265 6.79 -0.13 -12.19
N PHE A 266 5.55 0.18 -12.47
CA PHE A 266 4.40 -0.20 -11.66
C PHE A 266 4.53 0.19 -10.18
N GLY A 267 4.73 1.50 -9.91
CA GLY A 267 4.94 2.02 -8.56
C GLY A 267 3.80 1.63 -7.59
N ARG A 268 4.17 0.95 -6.50
CA ARG A 268 3.29 0.56 -5.39
C ARG A 268 4.07 0.46 -4.10
N GLY A 269 3.40 0.70 -2.99
CA GLY A 269 4.06 0.89 -1.71
C GLY A 269 4.74 2.26 -1.66
N MET A 270 4.48 2.98 -0.59
CA MET A 270 5.04 4.32 -0.39
C MET A 270 5.16 4.59 1.09
N CYS A 271 6.36 4.95 1.53
CA CYS A 271 6.64 5.35 2.90
C CYS A 271 7.26 6.74 2.91
N VAL A 272 6.68 7.67 3.65
CA VAL A 272 7.27 8.98 3.92
C VAL A 272 8.23 8.84 5.10
N ILE A 273 9.51 9.02 4.85
CA ILE A 273 10.55 8.91 5.89
C ILE A 273 10.71 10.25 6.62
N THR A 274 10.78 11.33 5.84
CA THR A 274 10.79 12.71 6.36
C THR A 274 9.95 13.60 5.45
N ASP A 275 9.86 14.88 5.76
CA ASP A 275 9.16 15.85 4.89
C ASP A 275 9.77 15.93 3.48
N THR A 276 11.01 15.50 3.29
CA THR A 276 11.71 15.58 1.99
C THR A 276 12.08 14.21 1.44
N LEU A 277 12.15 13.17 2.27
CA LEU A 277 12.63 11.85 1.88
C LEU A 277 11.49 10.84 1.81
N LEU A 278 11.40 10.19 0.66
CA LEU A 278 10.35 9.23 0.31
C LEU A 278 10.94 7.90 -0.12
N ALA A 279 10.43 6.80 0.42
CA ALA A 279 10.67 5.46 -0.08
C ALA A 279 9.50 5.00 -0.95
N VAL A 280 9.79 4.42 -2.11
CA VAL A 280 8.79 3.95 -3.08
C VAL A 280 9.16 2.56 -3.57
N GLY A 281 8.18 1.67 -3.57
CA GLY A 281 8.30 0.34 -4.13
C GLY A 281 7.88 0.28 -5.60
N SER A 282 8.40 -0.71 -6.31
CA SER A 282 8.08 -0.94 -7.73
C SER A 282 8.21 -2.41 -8.12
N SER A 283 8.02 -2.70 -9.41
CA SER A 283 8.24 -3.99 -10.05
C SER A 283 9.38 -3.90 -11.09
N PRO A 284 10.33 -4.86 -11.14
CA PRO A 284 10.56 -5.93 -10.16
C PRO A 284 10.82 -5.35 -8.77
N SER A 285 10.63 -6.16 -7.73
CA SER A 285 10.65 -5.66 -6.34
C SER A 285 11.89 -4.82 -6.04
N THR A 286 11.73 -3.51 -6.18
CA THR A 286 12.75 -2.51 -5.93
C THR A 286 12.21 -1.46 -4.98
N ILE A 287 13.00 -1.06 -4.01
CA ILE A 287 12.69 0.05 -3.11
C ILE A 287 13.66 1.18 -3.42
N THR A 288 13.11 2.30 -3.82
CA THR A 288 13.89 3.49 -4.23
C THR A 288 13.65 4.63 -3.26
N LEU A 289 14.72 5.26 -2.79
CA LEU A 289 14.65 6.50 -2.03
C LEU A 289 14.75 7.71 -2.95
N TYR A 290 13.84 8.65 -2.77
CA TYR A 290 13.81 9.91 -3.48
C TYR A 290 13.86 11.09 -2.52
N ASP A 291 14.65 12.08 -2.87
CA ASP A 291 14.58 13.40 -2.28
C ASP A 291 13.65 14.30 -3.10
N LEU A 292 12.59 14.77 -2.46
CA LEU A 292 11.51 15.53 -3.10
C LEU A 292 11.95 16.96 -3.47
N ASP A 293 12.84 17.57 -2.69
CA ASP A 293 13.25 18.95 -2.91
C ASP A 293 14.25 19.03 -4.07
N SER A 294 15.23 18.15 -4.12
CA SER A 294 16.14 18.03 -5.27
C SER A 294 15.53 17.31 -6.48
N ARG A 295 14.40 16.62 -6.29
CA ARG A 295 13.73 15.77 -7.30
C ARG A 295 14.64 14.66 -7.84
N LYS A 296 15.49 14.11 -6.99
CA LYS A 296 16.48 13.10 -7.37
C LYS A 296 16.28 11.80 -6.61
N ARG A 297 16.69 10.73 -7.25
CA ARG A 297 16.90 9.46 -6.60
C ARG A 297 18.14 9.55 -5.71
N VAL A 298 18.03 9.12 -4.45
CA VAL A 298 19.12 9.03 -3.49
C VAL A 298 19.83 7.69 -3.64
N THR A 299 19.09 6.60 -3.49
CA THR A 299 19.59 5.23 -3.63
C THR A 299 18.45 4.27 -3.95
N ALA A 300 18.76 3.03 -4.23
CA ALA A 300 17.77 1.96 -4.41
C ALA A 300 18.34 0.61 -4.00
N VAL A 301 17.45 -0.29 -3.53
CA VAL A 301 17.75 -1.68 -3.26
C VAL A 301 16.77 -2.53 -4.07
N ASN A 302 17.30 -3.44 -4.90
CA ASN A 302 16.52 -4.42 -5.65
C ASN A 302 16.51 -5.76 -4.91
N LEU A 303 15.33 -6.37 -4.76
CA LEU A 303 15.16 -7.65 -4.07
C LEU A 303 15.19 -8.83 -5.06
N THR A 304 14.76 -8.61 -6.30
CA THR A 304 14.68 -9.64 -7.34
C THR A 304 14.51 -9.01 -8.71
N MET A 305 14.90 -9.69 -9.76
CA MET A 305 14.67 -9.29 -11.15
C MET A 305 13.43 -9.93 -11.78
N ASP A 306 12.64 -10.70 -10.99
CA ASP A 306 11.36 -11.25 -11.45
C ASP A 306 10.32 -10.11 -11.57
N VAL A 307 9.95 -9.77 -12.80
CA VAL A 307 9.00 -8.69 -13.10
C VAL A 307 7.60 -8.93 -12.50
N ARG A 308 7.28 -10.17 -12.16
CA ARG A 308 6.00 -10.52 -11.50
C ARG A 308 5.99 -10.13 -10.03
N ASN A 309 7.17 -10.05 -9.41
CA ASN A 309 7.32 -9.72 -8.00
C ASN A 309 7.31 -8.18 -7.82
N ALA A 310 6.29 -7.66 -7.16
CA ALA A 310 6.07 -6.24 -6.96
C ALA A 310 5.94 -5.91 -5.47
N ILE A 311 6.60 -4.84 -5.04
CA ILE A 311 6.38 -4.28 -3.70
C ILE A 311 4.93 -3.79 -3.60
N HIS A 312 4.29 -4.01 -2.45
CA HIS A 312 2.93 -3.52 -2.16
C HIS A 312 2.87 -2.69 -0.89
N GLY A 313 3.24 -3.24 0.26
CA GLY A 313 3.38 -2.50 1.52
C GLY A 313 4.80 -2.01 1.71
N LEU A 314 4.97 -0.84 2.29
CA LEU A 314 6.27 -0.25 2.60
C LEU A 314 6.12 0.73 3.75
N GLU A 315 6.81 0.46 4.87
CA GLU A 315 6.73 1.26 6.09
C GLU A 315 8.09 1.34 6.81
N ILE A 316 8.23 2.29 7.74
CA ILE A 316 9.37 2.33 8.66
C ILE A 316 9.23 1.18 9.66
N TRP A 317 10.29 0.40 9.83
CA TRP A 317 10.36 -0.63 10.87
C TRP A 317 10.47 0.02 12.25
N PRO A 318 9.49 -0.11 13.13
CA PRO A 318 9.45 0.62 14.39
C PRO A 318 10.17 -0.10 15.54
N PHE A 319 10.61 -1.33 15.33
CA PHE A 319 11.22 -2.15 16.39
C PHE A 319 12.75 -2.17 16.24
N ASN A 320 13.43 -2.16 17.40
CA ASN A 320 14.89 -2.26 17.49
C ASN A 320 15.35 -3.72 17.45
#